data_4b22d33de959a35295e18666c0dc1d5c
#
_entry.id   4b22d33de959a35295e18666c0dc1d5c
#
_cell.length_a   1.000
_cell.length_b   1.000
_cell.length_c   1.000
_cell.angle_alpha   90.00
_cell.angle_beta   90.00
_cell.angle_gamma   90.00
#
_symmetry.space_group_name_H-M   'P 1'
#
loop_
_entity.id
_entity.type
_entity.pdbx_description
1 polymer ?
#
loop_
_entity_poly.entity_id
_entity_poly.type
_entity_poly.pdbx_seq_one_letter_code
_entity_poly.pdbx_strand_id
1 'polypeptide(L)'
;MIVIKKLITAISTAAFLISSGCSAAMLPTKSGISEEYNKIASTTELKSGYVPINYPKQVGMWLPYVKFPEYMQGKSEDDFRNGVAEILDNADADKVNTVYFHVHPSGDAYYSSDIYPKGVYLDGNYDPLAIVIDEAHKRGISVHAWINPLRMHTDEQMQALPDRFIVKKWINMGKPFVKNVNGRWYLDPAYPETIEFLGDSVREILEKYNVDGVHIDDYFYPTTSPDFDSEAFEISGASDLAAWRTENVSRFVKKLYDTVKEKDERLLFGISPQGNIRADYETQYADVRKWGSESGFCDYIVPQIYYGFENETMPFLTTLEEWLKLTDESEVSLIIGLAAYKLGREDKWAGSSAELEWINDPDIINKQIAAVTASEADGYALYY
;
A
#
# COMPACT_ATOMS: atom_id res chain seq x y z
N MET A 1 34.77 7.06 4.32
CA MET A 1 34.74 8.01 3.19
C MET A 1 35.78 7.63 2.12
N ILE A 2 35.81 6.38 1.65
CA ILE A 2 36.75 5.91 0.58
C ILE A 2 36.22 4.64 -0.14
N VAL A 3 34.96 4.43 -0.30
CA VAL A 3 34.46 3.28 -1.11
C VAL A 3 33.47 3.69 -2.24
N ILE A 4 32.91 4.90 -2.19
CA ILE A 4 31.93 5.35 -3.19
C ILE A 4 32.58 6.02 -4.43
N LYS A 5 33.91 6.05 -4.57
CA LYS A 5 34.64 6.73 -5.67
C LYS A 5 35.15 5.81 -6.77
N LYS A 6 34.73 4.55 -6.87
CA LYS A 6 35.26 3.60 -7.89
C LYS A 6 34.24 3.03 -8.86
N LEU A 7 33.01 3.53 -8.92
CA LEU A 7 32.03 3.03 -9.92
C LEU A 7 31.66 4.06 -11.02
N ILE A 8 32.34 5.18 -11.09
CA ILE A 8 32.15 6.14 -12.19
C ILE A 8 33.49 6.37 -12.89
N THR A 9 34.00 5.38 -13.59
CA THR A 9 35.01 5.60 -14.66
C THR A 9 35.27 4.28 -15.41
N ALA A 10 34.45 3.97 -16.36
CA ALA A 10 34.80 3.18 -17.55
C ALA A 10 33.58 3.03 -18.45
N ILE A 11 33.33 3.97 -19.32
CA ILE A 11 32.88 3.78 -20.70
C ILE A 11 33.08 5.12 -21.38
N SER A 12 34.24 5.28 -21.96
CA SER A 12 34.49 6.28 -22.98
C SER A 12 35.21 5.60 -24.11
N THR A 13 34.69 5.82 -25.32
CA THR A 13 35.28 5.60 -26.64
C THR A 13 35.20 4.20 -27.26
N ALA A 14 34.21 4.05 -28.18
CA ALA A 14 34.53 3.59 -29.55
C ALA A 14 33.37 4.02 -30.49
N ALA A 15 33.60 5.09 -31.23
CA ALA A 15 32.80 5.44 -32.40
C ALA A 15 33.12 4.51 -33.56
N PHE A 16 32.13 3.87 -34.15
CA PHE A 16 32.17 3.37 -35.52
C PHE A 16 30.85 3.72 -36.22
N LEU A 17 31.02 4.59 -37.22
CA LEU A 17 29.99 4.97 -38.18
C LEU A 17 29.69 3.76 -39.10
N ILE A 18 28.44 3.30 -39.11
CA ILE A 18 27.84 2.64 -40.25
C ILE A 18 26.44 3.25 -40.46
N SER A 19 26.31 3.96 -41.55
CA SER A 19 25.07 4.48 -42.07
C SER A 19 24.23 3.38 -42.69
N SER A 20 23.06 3.08 -42.13
CA SER A 20 21.93 2.57 -42.92
C SER A 20 20.65 2.80 -42.11
N GLY A 21 19.70 3.52 -42.72
CA GLY A 21 18.50 3.99 -42.07
C GLY A 21 17.58 2.86 -41.60
N CYS A 22 17.34 2.85 -40.31
CA CYS A 22 16.16 2.30 -39.71
C CYS A 22 15.78 3.28 -38.58
N SER A 23 14.62 3.87 -38.73
CA SER A 23 14.01 4.75 -37.68
C SER A 23 13.74 3.85 -36.50
N ALA A 24 14.65 3.80 -35.54
CA ALA A 24 14.39 3.21 -34.23
C ALA A 24 13.56 4.23 -33.45
N ALA A 25 12.30 3.92 -33.20
CA ALA A 25 11.51 4.64 -32.22
C ALA A 25 12.24 4.56 -30.87
N MET A 26 12.67 5.71 -30.35
CA MET A 26 13.22 5.80 -28.99
C MET A 26 12.12 5.37 -28.01
N LEU A 27 12.40 4.36 -27.22
CA LEU A 27 11.58 4.02 -26.06
C LEU A 27 11.61 5.24 -25.10
N PRO A 28 10.46 5.68 -24.58
CA PRO A 28 10.41 6.82 -23.67
C PRO A 28 11.17 6.48 -22.38
N THR A 29 12.03 7.39 -21.95
CA THR A 29 12.67 7.33 -20.62
C THR A 29 11.62 7.57 -19.52
N LYS A 30 11.83 7.03 -18.30
CA LYS A 30 10.92 7.22 -17.13
C LYS A 30 10.48 8.69 -16.95
N SER A 31 11.35 9.67 -17.24
CA SER A 31 11.01 11.11 -17.20
C SER A 31 10.02 11.55 -18.28
N GLY A 32 10.01 10.90 -19.43
CA GLY A 32 9.05 11.19 -20.50
C GLY A 32 7.65 10.68 -20.19
N ILE A 33 7.55 9.54 -19.52
CA ILE A 33 6.28 8.92 -19.10
C ILE A 33 5.58 9.80 -18.05
N SER A 34 6.33 10.38 -17.09
CA SER A 34 5.75 11.26 -16.07
C SER A 34 5.18 12.56 -16.63
N GLU A 35 5.80 13.13 -17.69
CA GLU A 35 5.27 14.31 -18.39
C GLU A 35 4.03 13.99 -19.22
N GLU A 36 3.97 12.79 -19.81
CA GLU A 36 2.82 12.35 -20.60
C GLU A 36 1.64 11.99 -19.68
N TYR A 37 1.89 11.38 -18.53
CA TYR A 37 0.89 11.11 -17.49
C TYR A 37 0.25 12.41 -16.96
N ASN A 38 1.06 13.42 -16.63
CA ASN A 38 0.58 14.74 -16.23
C ASN A 38 -0.18 15.45 -17.36
N LYS A 39 0.12 15.16 -18.62
CA LYS A 39 -0.55 15.73 -19.79
C LYS A 39 -1.90 15.07 -20.06
N ILE A 40 -2.01 13.76 -19.82
CA ILE A 40 -3.26 12.99 -19.87
C ILE A 40 -4.17 13.40 -18.70
N ALA A 41 -3.61 13.52 -17.48
CA ALA A 41 -4.34 13.98 -16.30
C ALA A 41 -4.98 15.38 -16.47
N SER A 42 -4.43 16.23 -17.34
CA SER A 42 -4.97 17.58 -17.60
C SER A 42 -6.14 17.61 -18.58
N THR A 43 -6.52 16.51 -19.24
CA THR A 43 -7.45 16.54 -20.39
C THR A 43 -8.76 15.77 -20.20
N THR A 44 -8.93 15.01 -19.12
CA THR A 44 -10.17 14.24 -18.89
C THR A 44 -10.78 14.61 -17.53
N GLU A 45 -11.90 15.31 -17.55
CA GLU A 45 -12.67 15.65 -16.33
C GLU A 45 -13.38 14.40 -15.79
N LEU A 46 -13.32 14.20 -14.45
CA LEU A 46 -14.19 13.25 -13.77
C LEU A 46 -15.66 13.62 -14.02
N LYS A 47 -16.54 12.61 -14.09
CA LYS A 47 -17.99 12.84 -14.16
C LYS A 47 -18.52 13.69 -13.00
N SER A 48 -17.79 13.77 -11.87
CA SER A 48 -18.06 14.63 -10.70
C SER A 48 -17.39 16.01 -10.76
N GLY A 49 -16.55 16.28 -11.78
CA GLY A 49 -15.73 17.49 -11.86
C GLY A 49 -14.50 17.50 -10.93
N TYR A 50 -14.28 16.45 -10.15
CA TYR A 50 -13.09 16.29 -9.31
C TYR A 50 -11.87 15.88 -10.14
N VAL A 51 -10.70 16.44 -9.83
CA VAL A 51 -9.41 16.07 -10.42
C VAL A 51 -8.50 15.58 -9.31
N PRO A 52 -8.05 14.32 -9.36
CA PRO A 52 -7.17 13.77 -8.31
C PRO A 52 -5.85 14.54 -8.19
N ILE A 53 -5.38 14.69 -6.95
CA ILE A 53 -4.09 15.29 -6.64
C ILE A 53 -3.06 14.17 -6.59
N ASN A 54 -2.21 14.06 -7.61
CA ASN A 54 -1.18 13.03 -7.70
C ASN A 54 0.19 13.65 -7.96
N TYR A 55 1.24 13.02 -7.42
CA TYR A 55 2.60 13.51 -7.49
C TYR A 55 3.52 12.46 -8.13
N PRO A 56 4.34 12.83 -9.13
CA PRO A 56 5.32 11.93 -9.74
C PRO A 56 6.37 11.45 -8.74
N LYS A 57 6.70 12.30 -7.74
CA LYS A 57 7.55 11.94 -6.61
C LYS A 57 6.71 12.02 -5.34
N GLN A 58 6.42 10.87 -4.78
CA GLN A 58 5.64 10.79 -3.55
C GLN A 58 6.53 10.90 -2.31
N VAL A 59 6.17 11.83 -1.43
CA VAL A 59 6.63 11.85 -0.04
C VAL A 59 5.42 11.53 0.80
N GLY A 60 5.31 10.25 1.17
CA GLY A 60 4.12 9.68 1.80
C GLY A 60 4.20 9.63 3.32
N MET A 61 3.04 9.59 3.97
CA MET A 61 2.91 9.31 5.40
C MET A 61 1.69 8.43 5.65
N TRP A 62 1.85 7.39 6.49
CA TRP A 62 0.71 6.60 6.94
C TRP A 62 0.04 7.23 8.17
N LEU A 63 -1.29 7.27 8.15
CA LEU A 63 -2.15 7.59 9.29
C LEU A 63 -2.84 6.29 9.76
N PRO A 64 -2.19 5.48 10.62
CA PRO A 64 -2.61 4.13 10.94
C PRO A 64 -3.70 4.07 12.02
N TYR A 65 -4.60 3.09 11.93
CA TYR A 65 -5.67 2.87 12.90
C TYR A 65 -5.18 2.66 14.35
N VAL A 66 -3.95 2.22 14.54
CA VAL A 66 -3.37 2.03 15.89
C VAL A 66 -3.23 3.33 16.68
N LYS A 67 -3.30 4.48 15.98
CA LYS A 67 -3.31 5.82 16.57
C LYS A 67 -4.72 6.36 16.81
N PHE A 68 -5.78 5.71 16.32
CA PHE A 68 -7.14 6.20 16.41
C PHE A 68 -7.70 6.28 17.85
N PRO A 69 -7.29 5.42 18.82
CA PRO A 69 -7.64 5.67 20.21
C PRO A 69 -7.23 7.08 20.69
N GLU A 70 -6.09 7.57 20.24
CA GLU A 70 -5.59 8.91 20.59
C GLU A 70 -6.31 10.02 19.81
N TYR A 71 -6.58 9.80 18.53
CA TYR A 71 -7.08 10.84 17.63
C TYR A 71 -8.61 10.91 17.55
N MET A 72 -9.33 9.80 17.75
CA MET A 72 -10.78 9.71 17.53
C MET A 72 -11.58 9.38 18.80
N GLN A 73 -11.06 8.49 19.67
CA GLN A 73 -11.85 8.01 20.80
C GLN A 73 -12.16 9.11 21.78
N GLY A 74 -13.45 9.33 22.05
CA GLY A 74 -13.93 10.40 22.93
C GLY A 74 -13.77 11.82 22.35
N LYS A 75 -13.47 11.96 21.07
CA LYS A 75 -13.30 13.26 20.41
C LYS A 75 -14.59 13.72 19.73
N SER A 76 -14.83 15.03 19.81
CA SER A 76 -15.82 15.68 18.95
C SER A 76 -15.32 15.79 17.50
N GLU A 77 -16.21 16.14 16.56
CA GLU A 77 -15.82 16.44 15.19
C GLU A 77 -14.78 17.55 15.10
N ASP A 78 -14.97 18.63 15.86
CA ASP A 78 -14.04 19.75 15.88
C ASP A 78 -12.67 19.36 16.46
N ASP A 79 -12.65 18.55 17.54
CA ASP A 79 -11.39 18.07 18.11
C ASP A 79 -10.64 17.17 17.13
N PHE A 80 -11.35 16.28 16.44
CA PHE A 80 -10.76 15.42 15.41
C PHE A 80 -10.22 16.25 14.23
N ARG A 81 -11.02 17.19 13.73
CA ARG A 81 -10.63 18.11 12.64
C ARG A 81 -9.37 18.91 13.00
N ASN A 82 -9.33 19.49 14.20
CA ASN A 82 -8.18 20.25 14.67
C ASN A 82 -6.93 19.36 14.80
N GLY A 83 -7.07 18.14 15.33
CA GLY A 83 -5.97 17.18 15.40
C GLY A 83 -5.45 16.76 14.03
N VAL A 84 -6.33 16.50 13.07
CA VAL A 84 -5.95 16.22 11.67
C VAL A 84 -5.24 17.41 11.05
N ALA A 85 -5.76 18.63 11.24
CA ALA A 85 -5.13 19.83 10.71
C ALA A 85 -3.71 20.02 11.26
N GLU A 86 -3.48 19.82 12.56
CA GLU A 86 -2.15 19.88 13.19
C GLU A 86 -1.19 18.82 12.62
N ILE A 87 -1.67 17.58 12.45
CA ILE A 87 -0.86 16.49 11.85
C ILE A 87 -0.46 16.87 10.42
N LEU A 88 -1.40 17.40 9.62
CA LEU A 88 -1.14 17.76 8.23
C LEU A 88 -0.29 19.01 8.09
N ASP A 89 -0.38 19.97 8.99
CA ASP A 89 0.51 21.14 9.03
C ASP A 89 1.97 20.73 9.30
N ASN A 90 2.18 19.76 10.21
CA ASN A 90 3.51 19.20 10.46
C ASN A 90 4.01 18.39 9.25
N ALA A 91 3.13 17.60 8.63
CA ALA A 91 3.45 16.83 7.43
C ALA A 91 3.85 17.73 6.25
N ASP A 92 3.15 18.84 6.03
CA ASP A 92 3.49 19.83 5.00
C ASP A 92 4.86 20.48 5.26
N ALA A 93 5.19 20.77 6.53
CA ALA A 93 6.53 21.25 6.92
C ALA A 93 7.64 20.25 6.57
N ASP A 94 7.37 18.94 6.67
CA ASP A 94 8.24 17.84 6.26
C ASP A 94 8.16 17.51 4.75
N LYS A 95 7.40 18.31 3.97
CA LYS A 95 7.15 18.15 2.53
C LYS A 95 6.42 16.87 2.15
N VAL A 96 5.65 16.31 3.08
CA VAL A 96 4.72 15.21 2.78
C VAL A 96 3.66 15.73 1.82
N ASN A 97 3.47 15.02 0.72
CA ASN A 97 2.50 15.38 -0.32
C ASN A 97 1.40 14.33 -0.50
N THR A 98 1.52 13.20 0.18
CA THR A 98 0.56 12.09 0.10
C THR A 98 0.33 11.47 1.47
N VAL A 99 -0.92 11.26 1.87
CA VAL A 99 -1.27 10.52 3.10
C VAL A 99 -2.04 9.26 2.77
N TYR A 100 -1.66 8.16 3.42
CA TYR A 100 -2.38 6.89 3.39
C TYR A 100 -3.22 6.79 4.66
N PHE A 101 -4.50 7.12 4.57
CA PHE A 101 -5.40 7.13 5.72
C PHE A 101 -6.11 5.80 5.88
N HIS A 102 -5.94 5.13 7.02
CA HIS A 102 -6.47 3.80 7.27
C HIS A 102 -7.99 3.82 7.48
N VAL A 103 -8.76 3.62 6.43
CA VAL A 103 -10.22 3.71 6.46
C VAL A 103 -10.92 2.38 6.75
N HIS A 104 -10.22 1.25 6.51
CA HIS A 104 -10.78 -0.10 6.69
C HIS A 104 -9.73 -1.08 7.23
N PRO A 105 -9.47 -1.11 8.55
CA PRO A 105 -8.41 -1.94 9.14
C PRO A 105 -8.81 -3.39 9.44
N SER A 106 -10.08 -3.67 9.74
CA SER A 106 -10.48 -4.99 10.28
C SER A 106 -11.96 -5.33 10.07
N GLY A 107 -12.50 -5.11 8.88
CA GLY A 107 -13.93 -5.35 8.60
C GLY A 107 -14.84 -4.27 9.15
N ASP A 108 -14.29 -3.12 9.50
CA ASP A 108 -14.96 -1.94 10.01
C ASP A 108 -14.59 -0.70 9.16
N ALA A 109 -15.36 0.37 9.25
CA ALA A 109 -15.16 1.57 8.45
C ALA A 109 -15.00 2.83 9.30
N TYR A 110 -13.99 3.65 8.96
CA TYR A 110 -13.77 5.00 9.43
C TYR A 110 -14.21 6.03 8.38
N TYR A 111 -15.33 5.71 7.75
CA TYR A 111 -16.08 6.52 6.78
C TYR A 111 -17.55 6.11 6.80
N SER A 112 -18.42 6.86 6.14
CA SER A 112 -19.85 6.51 6.05
C SER A 112 -20.05 5.33 5.11
N SER A 113 -20.10 4.10 5.66
CA SER A 113 -20.24 2.86 4.90
C SER A 113 -21.62 2.23 5.06
N ASP A 114 -22.17 1.71 3.95
CA ASP A 114 -23.34 0.82 3.93
C ASP A 114 -22.94 -0.66 3.99
N ILE A 115 -21.67 -0.95 3.69
CA ILE A 115 -21.09 -2.31 3.58
C ILE A 115 -20.53 -2.78 4.93
N TYR A 116 -19.83 -1.90 5.64
CA TYR A 116 -19.14 -2.21 6.89
C TYR A 116 -19.74 -1.49 8.09
N PRO A 117 -19.62 -2.06 9.30
CA PRO A 117 -19.99 -1.36 10.53
C PRO A 117 -19.01 -0.21 10.78
N LYS A 118 -19.44 0.76 11.55
CA LYS A 118 -18.63 1.86 12.03
C LYS A 118 -17.45 1.36 12.87
N GLY A 119 -16.28 1.94 12.67
CA GLY A 119 -15.06 1.59 13.38
C GLY A 119 -15.15 1.77 14.89
N VAL A 120 -14.50 0.87 15.64
CA VAL A 120 -14.65 0.75 17.10
C VAL A 120 -14.13 1.97 17.87
N TYR A 121 -13.22 2.75 17.30
CA TYR A 121 -12.67 3.98 17.92
C TYR A 121 -13.44 5.24 17.55
N LEU A 122 -14.44 5.14 16.69
CA LEU A 122 -15.26 6.28 16.25
C LEU A 122 -16.51 6.39 17.13
N ASP A 123 -16.40 7.07 18.26
CA ASP A 123 -17.54 7.30 19.17
C ASP A 123 -18.48 8.40 18.64
N GLY A 124 -17.93 9.40 17.97
CA GLY A 124 -18.65 10.54 17.41
C GLY A 124 -19.53 10.19 16.21
N ASN A 125 -20.37 11.12 15.82
CA ASN A 125 -21.28 10.97 14.68
C ASN A 125 -20.82 11.85 13.49
N TYR A 126 -19.52 11.76 13.17
CA TYR A 126 -18.87 12.47 12.08
C TYR A 126 -18.21 11.48 11.13
N ASP A 127 -17.76 11.96 9.98
CA ASP A 127 -17.12 11.17 8.93
C ASP A 127 -15.60 11.46 8.89
N PRO A 128 -14.75 10.58 9.45
CA PRO A 128 -13.31 10.82 9.48
C PRO A 128 -12.67 10.98 8.10
N LEU A 129 -13.07 10.17 7.12
CA LEU A 129 -12.48 10.23 5.78
C LEU A 129 -12.82 11.57 5.10
N ALA A 130 -14.06 12.03 5.21
CA ALA A 130 -14.47 13.31 4.66
C ALA A 130 -13.66 14.47 5.27
N ILE A 131 -13.40 14.42 6.59
CA ILE A 131 -12.60 15.44 7.29
C ILE A 131 -11.15 15.42 6.83
N VAL A 132 -10.54 14.22 6.73
CA VAL A 132 -9.14 14.08 6.28
C VAL A 132 -8.98 14.60 4.86
N ILE A 133 -9.90 14.24 3.95
CA ILE A 133 -9.89 14.75 2.56
C ILE A 133 -9.97 16.28 2.55
N ASP A 134 -10.94 16.86 3.27
CA ASP A 134 -11.14 18.31 3.31
C ASP A 134 -9.87 19.04 3.81
N GLU A 135 -9.28 18.58 4.90
CA GLU A 135 -8.08 19.20 5.47
C GLU A 135 -6.82 18.97 4.64
N ALA A 136 -6.65 17.79 4.04
CA ALA A 136 -5.51 17.47 3.19
C ALA A 136 -5.54 18.25 1.87
N HIS A 137 -6.70 18.28 1.20
CA HIS A 137 -6.84 18.99 -0.09
C HIS A 137 -6.65 20.50 0.04
N LYS A 138 -7.02 21.12 1.18
CA LYS A 138 -6.71 22.55 1.45
C LYS A 138 -5.22 22.85 1.41
N ARG A 139 -4.37 21.82 1.68
CA ARG A 139 -2.91 21.89 1.72
C ARG A 139 -2.27 21.35 0.44
N GLY A 140 -3.07 20.90 -0.53
CA GLY A 140 -2.56 20.22 -1.72
C GLY A 140 -1.99 18.85 -1.44
N ILE A 141 -2.37 18.19 -0.33
CA ILE A 141 -1.92 16.84 0.03
C ILE A 141 -2.89 15.82 -0.55
N SER A 142 -2.38 14.84 -1.28
CA SER A 142 -3.10 13.69 -1.83
C SER A 142 -3.58 12.75 -0.72
N VAL A 143 -4.78 12.19 -0.84
CA VAL A 143 -5.37 11.25 0.13
C VAL A 143 -5.66 9.91 -0.53
N HIS A 144 -4.95 8.87 -0.10
CA HIS A 144 -5.25 7.51 -0.51
C HIS A 144 -5.97 6.76 0.62
N ALA A 145 -7.13 6.20 0.31
CA ALA A 145 -7.88 5.37 1.25
C ALA A 145 -7.14 4.04 1.48
N TRP A 146 -6.58 3.86 2.66
CA TRP A 146 -5.87 2.62 3.02
C TRP A 146 -6.84 1.60 3.60
N ILE A 147 -6.85 0.41 3.02
CA ILE A 147 -7.71 -0.72 3.39
C ILE A 147 -6.89 -1.99 3.62
N ASN A 148 -7.34 -2.84 4.53
CA ASN A 148 -6.87 -4.22 4.70
C ASN A 148 -7.92 -5.17 4.11
N PRO A 149 -7.76 -5.64 2.87
CA PRO A 149 -8.87 -6.29 2.14
C PRO A 149 -9.39 -7.56 2.81
N LEU A 150 -8.52 -8.47 3.20
CA LEU A 150 -8.91 -9.79 3.69
C LEU A 150 -9.16 -9.84 5.20
N ARG A 151 -8.61 -8.90 5.96
CA ARG A 151 -8.63 -8.92 7.42
C ARG A 151 -9.98 -8.44 7.96
N MET A 152 -10.64 -9.30 8.76
CA MET A 152 -11.94 -9.02 9.34
C MET A 152 -11.89 -8.95 10.88
N HIS A 153 -13.03 -9.00 11.50
CA HIS A 153 -13.25 -8.89 12.93
C HIS A 153 -12.58 -9.98 13.79
N THR A 154 -12.38 -9.71 15.08
CA THR A 154 -12.15 -10.77 16.09
C THR A 154 -13.40 -11.60 16.31
N ASP A 155 -13.28 -12.74 17.01
CA ASP A 155 -14.43 -13.57 17.37
C ASP A 155 -15.51 -12.77 18.11
N GLU A 156 -15.12 -11.96 19.08
CA GLU A 156 -16.02 -11.15 19.87
C GLU A 156 -16.76 -10.12 19.00
N GLN A 157 -16.04 -9.39 18.16
CA GLN A 157 -16.60 -8.41 17.24
C GLN A 157 -17.54 -9.09 16.22
N MET A 158 -17.15 -10.26 15.69
CA MET A 158 -17.95 -11.01 14.74
C MET A 158 -19.23 -11.55 15.38
N GLN A 159 -19.20 -11.97 16.64
CA GLN A 159 -20.40 -12.37 17.38
C GLN A 159 -21.38 -11.20 17.54
N ALA A 160 -20.86 -10.03 17.87
CA ALA A 160 -21.67 -8.81 18.06
C ALA A 160 -22.12 -8.15 16.75
N LEU A 161 -21.58 -8.56 15.59
CA LEU A 161 -21.90 -7.97 14.30
C LEU A 161 -23.37 -8.20 13.93
N PRO A 162 -24.15 -7.15 13.60
CA PRO A 162 -25.55 -7.29 13.21
C PRO A 162 -25.75 -8.09 11.93
N ASP A 163 -26.85 -8.87 11.85
CA ASP A 163 -27.17 -9.74 10.72
C ASP A 163 -27.41 -9.00 9.38
N ARG A 164 -27.55 -7.69 9.41
CA ARG A 164 -27.69 -6.90 8.17
C ARG A 164 -26.43 -6.94 7.30
N PHE A 165 -25.24 -7.10 7.90
CA PHE A 165 -23.96 -7.13 7.18
C PHE A 165 -23.76 -8.46 6.46
N ILE A 166 -23.30 -8.39 5.21
CA ILE A 166 -23.18 -9.57 4.34
C ILE A 166 -22.26 -10.64 4.91
N VAL A 167 -21.14 -10.24 5.53
CA VAL A 167 -20.19 -11.16 6.15
C VAL A 167 -20.85 -11.97 7.26
N LYS A 168 -21.67 -11.33 8.11
CA LYS A 168 -22.46 -12.03 9.14
C LYS A 168 -23.48 -12.99 8.53
N LYS A 169 -24.15 -12.58 7.44
CA LYS A 169 -25.08 -13.46 6.72
C LYS A 169 -24.36 -14.70 6.17
N TRP A 170 -23.17 -14.52 5.58
CA TRP A 170 -22.37 -15.63 5.06
C TRP A 170 -22.04 -16.66 6.15
N ILE A 171 -21.60 -16.18 7.32
CA ILE A 171 -21.31 -17.06 8.47
C ILE A 171 -22.58 -17.79 8.94
N ASN A 172 -23.70 -17.08 9.12
CA ASN A 172 -24.96 -17.67 9.56
C ASN A 172 -25.51 -18.70 8.56
N MET A 173 -25.21 -18.55 7.28
CA MET A 173 -25.57 -19.48 6.21
C MET A 173 -24.57 -20.62 6.01
N GLY A 174 -23.49 -20.68 6.80
CA GLY A 174 -22.43 -21.67 6.66
C GLY A 174 -21.65 -21.56 5.35
N LYS A 175 -21.54 -20.34 4.77
CA LYS A 175 -20.77 -20.13 3.55
C LYS A 175 -19.27 -20.18 3.85
N PRO A 176 -18.45 -20.75 2.95
CA PRO A 176 -17.02 -20.93 3.18
C PRO A 176 -16.18 -19.66 2.92
N PHE A 177 -16.82 -18.54 2.63
CA PHE A 177 -16.19 -17.29 2.20
C PHE A 177 -15.40 -16.56 3.28
N VAL A 178 -15.64 -16.91 4.56
CA VAL A 178 -15.06 -16.28 5.73
C VAL A 178 -14.54 -17.36 6.67
N LYS A 179 -13.27 -17.30 7.02
CA LYS A 179 -12.58 -18.32 7.82
C LYS A 179 -12.00 -17.71 9.08
N ASN A 180 -12.02 -18.48 10.17
CA ASN A 180 -11.36 -18.09 11.42
C ASN A 180 -9.94 -18.63 11.46
N VAL A 181 -8.98 -17.77 11.78
CA VAL A 181 -7.59 -18.15 12.04
C VAL A 181 -7.20 -17.53 13.38
N ASN A 182 -7.02 -18.40 14.38
CA ASN A 182 -6.56 -18.02 15.73
C ASN A 182 -7.38 -16.87 16.38
N GLY A 183 -8.73 -16.92 16.28
CA GLY A 183 -9.62 -15.96 16.91
C GLY A 183 -9.83 -14.66 16.08
N ARG A 184 -9.34 -14.62 14.85
CA ARG A 184 -9.62 -13.56 13.88
C ARG A 184 -10.19 -14.14 12.60
N TRP A 185 -11.17 -13.45 12.05
CA TRP A 185 -11.81 -13.81 10.81
C TRP A 185 -11.12 -13.15 9.63
N TYR A 186 -11.11 -13.86 8.51
CA TYR A 186 -10.53 -13.40 7.25
C TYR A 186 -11.44 -13.80 6.10
N LEU A 187 -11.51 -12.97 5.08
CA LEU A 187 -12.10 -13.33 3.81
C LEU A 187 -11.19 -14.30 3.07
N ASP A 188 -11.79 -15.31 2.42
CA ASP A 188 -11.05 -16.28 1.62
C ASP A 188 -11.05 -15.83 0.13
N PRO A 189 -9.90 -15.40 -0.42
CA PRO A 189 -9.82 -14.90 -1.79
C PRO A 189 -9.98 -15.98 -2.86
N ALA A 190 -10.12 -17.24 -2.48
CA ALA A 190 -10.39 -18.33 -3.39
C ALA A 190 -11.79 -18.23 -4.04
N TYR A 191 -12.73 -17.56 -3.36
CA TYR A 191 -14.11 -17.48 -3.81
C TYR A 191 -14.41 -16.20 -4.62
N PRO A 192 -15.03 -16.31 -5.81
CA PRO A 192 -15.42 -15.13 -6.60
C PRO A 192 -16.30 -14.14 -5.83
N GLU A 193 -17.20 -14.63 -4.97
CA GLU A 193 -18.08 -13.78 -4.15
C GLU A 193 -17.29 -12.87 -3.21
N THR A 194 -16.17 -13.36 -2.67
CA THR A 194 -15.25 -12.55 -1.86
C THR A 194 -14.59 -11.46 -2.70
N ILE A 195 -14.12 -11.82 -3.89
CA ILE A 195 -13.46 -10.87 -4.80
C ILE A 195 -14.41 -9.77 -5.25
N GLU A 196 -15.65 -10.12 -5.60
CA GLU A 196 -16.67 -9.12 -5.95
C GLU A 196 -17.02 -8.22 -4.77
N PHE A 197 -17.17 -8.78 -3.57
CA PHE A 197 -17.42 -8.01 -2.34
C PHE A 197 -16.28 -7.00 -2.05
N LEU A 198 -15.02 -7.38 -2.27
CA LEU A 198 -13.88 -6.49 -2.15
C LEU A 198 -13.93 -5.35 -3.20
N GLY A 199 -14.27 -5.67 -4.44
CA GLY A 199 -14.49 -4.69 -5.49
C GLY A 199 -15.61 -3.70 -5.13
N ASP A 200 -16.73 -4.20 -4.60
CA ASP A 200 -17.87 -3.36 -4.19
C ASP A 200 -17.50 -2.43 -3.03
N SER A 201 -16.66 -2.88 -2.08
CA SER A 201 -16.22 -2.05 -0.97
C SER A 201 -15.30 -0.91 -1.42
N VAL A 202 -14.41 -1.16 -2.39
CA VAL A 202 -13.61 -0.10 -3.00
C VAL A 202 -14.49 0.85 -3.80
N ARG A 203 -15.43 0.33 -4.58
CA ARG A 203 -16.39 1.15 -5.36
C ARG A 203 -17.19 2.08 -4.46
N GLU A 204 -17.63 1.62 -3.28
CA GLU A 204 -18.34 2.46 -2.30
C GLU A 204 -17.52 3.69 -1.90
N ILE A 205 -16.22 3.50 -1.61
CA ILE A 205 -15.32 4.62 -1.25
C ILE A 205 -15.21 5.58 -2.42
N LEU A 206 -14.94 5.08 -3.63
CA LEU A 206 -14.74 5.89 -4.83
C LEU A 206 -16.02 6.62 -5.29
N GLU A 207 -17.20 6.12 -4.96
CA GLU A 207 -18.47 6.78 -5.28
C GLU A 207 -18.84 7.86 -4.28
N LYS A 208 -18.48 7.68 -3.01
CA LYS A 208 -18.87 8.59 -1.92
C LYS A 208 -17.83 9.69 -1.66
N TYR A 209 -16.56 9.47 -2.00
CA TYR A 209 -15.46 10.36 -1.61
C TYR A 209 -14.55 10.71 -2.79
N ASN A 210 -14.04 11.93 -2.77
CA ASN A 210 -13.01 12.41 -3.69
C ASN A 210 -11.61 12.05 -3.16
N VAL A 211 -11.33 10.74 -3.00
CA VAL A 211 -9.98 10.28 -2.72
C VAL A 211 -9.13 10.35 -3.98
N ASP A 212 -7.82 10.44 -3.84
CA ASP A 212 -6.86 10.50 -4.94
C ASP A 212 -6.37 9.11 -5.34
N GLY A 213 -6.56 8.14 -4.44
CA GLY A 213 -6.21 6.76 -4.68
C GLY A 213 -6.74 5.80 -3.60
N VAL A 214 -6.44 4.53 -3.81
CA VAL A 214 -6.66 3.43 -2.85
C VAL A 214 -5.32 2.76 -2.58
N HIS A 215 -5.09 2.38 -1.34
CA HIS A 215 -3.85 1.78 -0.88
C HIS A 215 -4.15 0.51 -0.08
N ILE A 216 -3.42 -0.57 -0.35
CA ILE A 216 -3.45 -1.81 0.45
C ILE A 216 -2.07 -2.08 1.04
N ASP A 217 -2.01 -2.74 2.19
CA ASP A 217 -0.75 -3.08 2.87
C ASP A 217 -0.38 -4.57 2.74
N ASP A 218 0.39 -5.09 3.68
CA ASP A 218 0.96 -6.44 3.68
C ASP A 218 0.06 -7.51 4.31
N TYR A 219 -1.23 -7.25 4.51
CA TYR A 219 -2.18 -8.24 5.05
C TYR A 219 -2.85 -9.04 3.94
N PHE A 220 -2.08 -9.92 3.26
CA PHE A 220 -2.60 -10.79 2.20
C PHE A 220 -3.14 -12.11 2.79
N TYR A 221 -2.50 -13.23 2.58
CA TYR A 221 -2.96 -14.51 3.12
C TYR A 221 -2.65 -14.63 4.62
N PRO A 222 -3.63 -15.04 5.46
CA PRO A 222 -3.45 -15.02 6.92
C PRO A 222 -2.64 -16.21 7.47
N THR A 223 -2.43 -17.25 6.68
CA THR A 223 -1.80 -18.50 7.12
C THR A 223 -1.28 -19.35 5.97
N THR A 224 -0.24 -20.13 6.23
CA THR A 224 0.24 -21.16 5.30
C THR A 224 -0.42 -22.53 5.52
N SER A 225 -1.27 -22.69 6.57
CA SER A 225 -2.00 -23.95 6.82
C SER A 225 -2.86 -24.33 5.62
N PRO A 226 -2.79 -25.58 5.13
CA PRO A 226 -3.64 -26.03 4.02
C PRO A 226 -5.12 -26.10 4.40
N ASP A 227 -5.46 -26.10 5.69
CA ASP A 227 -6.85 -26.21 6.16
C ASP A 227 -7.68 -24.96 5.89
N PHE A 228 -7.02 -23.81 5.62
CA PHE A 228 -7.70 -22.52 5.45
C PHE A 228 -8.70 -22.54 4.28
N ASP A 229 -8.29 -23.10 3.17
CA ASP A 229 -9.03 -23.09 1.88
C ASP A 229 -9.07 -24.47 1.21
N SER A 230 -8.89 -25.55 1.98
CA SER A 230 -8.81 -26.93 1.49
C SER A 230 -9.95 -27.34 0.58
N GLU A 231 -11.19 -26.97 0.93
CA GLU A 231 -12.38 -27.27 0.11
C GLU A 231 -12.33 -26.58 -1.26
N ALA A 232 -11.97 -25.29 -1.29
CA ALA A 232 -11.84 -24.53 -2.53
C ALA A 232 -10.69 -25.04 -3.39
N PHE A 233 -9.57 -25.42 -2.77
CA PHE A 233 -8.43 -26.01 -3.48
C PHE A 233 -8.80 -27.35 -4.11
N GLU A 234 -9.47 -28.23 -3.38
CA GLU A 234 -9.93 -29.53 -3.89
C GLU A 234 -10.89 -29.37 -5.06
N ILE A 235 -11.87 -28.46 -4.97
CA ILE A 235 -12.83 -28.17 -6.03
C ILE A 235 -12.13 -27.59 -7.27
N SER A 236 -11.06 -26.80 -7.08
CA SER A 236 -10.33 -26.19 -8.20
C SER A 236 -9.62 -27.20 -9.10
N GLY A 237 -9.30 -28.38 -8.58
CA GLY A 237 -8.51 -29.40 -9.27
C GLY A 237 -7.04 -29.03 -9.45
N ALA A 238 -6.57 -27.96 -8.83
CA ALA A 238 -5.16 -27.55 -8.87
C ALA A 238 -4.28 -28.57 -8.13
N SER A 239 -3.02 -28.70 -8.57
CA SER A 239 -2.06 -29.66 -7.98
C SER A 239 -1.02 -28.98 -7.09
N ASP A 240 -0.87 -27.66 -7.18
CA ASP A 240 0.09 -26.88 -6.40
C ASP A 240 -0.66 -25.82 -5.59
N LEU A 241 -0.72 -26.00 -4.29
CA LEU A 241 -1.44 -25.12 -3.36
C LEU A 241 -0.83 -23.71 -3.34
N ALA A 242 0.50 -23.59 -3.36
CA ALA A 242 1.16 -22.31 -3.27
C ALA A 242 0.93 -21.49 -4.54
N ALA A 243 1.11 -22.07 -5.71
CA ALA A 243 0.84 -21.42 -6.98
C ALA A 243 -0.64 -21.01 -7.13
N TRP A 244 -1.56 -21.87 -6.70
CA TRP A 244 -2.99 -21.59 -6.73
C TRP A 244 -3.38 -20.43 -5.79
N ARG A 245 -2.84 -20.38 -4.58
CA ARG A 245 -3.04 -19.25 -3.65
C ARG A 245 -2.48 -17.95 -4.20
N THR A 246 -1.28 -17.98 -4.77
CA THR A 246 -0.62 -16.83 -5.39
C THR A 246 -1.49 -16.26 -6.52
N GLU A 247 -2.10 -17.12 -7.34
CA GLU A 247 -3.03 -16.69 -8.38
C GLU A 247 -4.31 -16.09 -7.80
N ASN A 248 -4.87 -16.65 -6.72
CA ASN A 248 -6.03 -16.10 -6.04
C ASN A 248 -5.76 -14.71 -5.46
N VAL A 249 -4.57 -14.50 -4.86
CA VAL A 249 -4.16 -13.19 -4.35
C VAL A 249 -3.99 -12.20 -5.51
N SER A 250 -3.30 -12.58 -6.58
CA SER A 250 -3.13 -11.71 -7.76
C SER A 250 -4.47 -11.36 -8.42
N ARG A 251 -5.43 -12.27 -8.39
CA ARG A 251 -6.78 -12.04 -8.95
C ARG A 251 -7.57 -11.00 -8.15
N PHE A 252 -7.54 -11.03 -6.81
CA PHE A 252 -8.21 -9.98 -6.05
C PHE A 252 -7.46 -8.64 -6.15
N VAL A 253 -6.14 -8.63 -6.14
CA VAL A 253 -5.35 -7.40 -6.37
C VAL A 253 -5.73 -6.76 -7.70
N LYS A 254 -5.76 -7.57 -8.78
CA LYS A 254 -6.20 -7.09 -10.08
C LYS A 254 -7.64 -6.55 -10.07
N LYS A 255 -8.56 -7.21 -9.37
CA LYS A 255 -9.94 -6.73 -9.25
C LYS A 255 -10.02 -5.35 -8.58
N LEU A 256 -9.22 -5.11 -7.53
CA LEU A 256 -9.18 -3.80 -6.87
C LEU A 256 -8.60 -2.74 -7.81
N TYR A 257 -7.49 -3.05 -8.49
CA TYR A 257 -6.90 -2.17 -9.50
C TYR A 257 -7.93 -1.81 -10.58
N ASP A 258 -8.55 -2.82 -11.20
CA ASP A 258 -9.55 -2.61 -12.26
C ASP A 258 -10.72 -1.74 -11.75
N THR A 259 -11.19 -1.97 -10.52
CA THR A 259 -12.27 -1.18 -9.90
C THR A 259 -11.89 0.30 -9.76
N VAL A 260 -10.63 0.59 -9.38
CA VAL A 260 -10.12 1.96 -9.28
C VAL A 260 -10.07 2.60 -10.68
N LYS A 261 -9.52 1.90 -11.67
CA LYS A 261 -9.38 2.39 -13.04
C LYS A 261 -10.71 2.54 -13.77
N GLU A 262 -11.68 1.66 -13.51
CA GLU A 262 -13.06 1.80 -14.03
C GLU A 262 -13.72 3.09 -13.54
N LYS A 263 -13.42 3.54 -12.33
CA LYS A 263 -13.94 4.82 -11.80
C LYS A 263 -13.30 6.01 -12.49
N ASP A 264 -11.98 6.05 -12.53
CA ASP A 264 -11.18 7.05 -13.23
C ASP A 264 -9.73 6.56 -13.39
N GLU A 265 -9.19 6.59 -14.60
CA GLU A 265 -7.82 6.15 -14.88
C GLU A 265 -6.74 6.98 -14.16
N ARG A 266 -7.08 8.18 -13.70
CA ARG A 266 -6.17 9.09 -12.98
C ARG A 266 -6.08 8.79 -11.49
N LEU A 267 -7.03 8.05 -10.91
CA LEU A 267 -6.94 7.58 -9.53
C LEU A 267 -5.82 6.54 -9.42
N LEU A 268 -5.07 6.59 -8.34
CA LEU A 268 -3.97 5.66 -8.13
C LEU A 268 -4.38 4.48 -7.25
N PHE A 269 -3.91 3.29 -7.61
CA PHE A 269 -3.97 2.11 -6.76
C PHE A 269 -2.56 1.69 -6.37
N GLY A 270 -2.28 1.60 -5.07
CA GLY A 270 -0.97 1.26 -4.53
C GLY A 270 -0.98 0.06 -3.61
N ILE A 271 0.15 -0.63 -3.56
CA ILE A 271 0.36 -1.81 -2.72
C ILE A 271 1.59 -1.59 -1.84
N SER A 272 1.46 -1.84 -0.54
CA SER A 272 2.57 -1.77 0.42
C SER A 272 2.88 -3.14 1.01
N PRO A 273 3.62 -4.00 0.30
CA PRO A 273 4.03 -5.31 0.79
C PRO A 273 5.14 -5.20 1.83
N GLN A 274 5.53 -6.33 2.42
CA GLN A 274 6.72 -6.38 3.24
C GLN A 274 7.98 -6.01 2.42
N GLY A 275 9.05 -5.57 3.10
CA GLY A 275 10.33 -5.34 2.43
C GLY A 275 11.02 -6.62 1.95
N ASN A 276 10.63 -7.78 2.50
CA ASN A 276 11.18 -9.08 2.16
C ASN A 276 10.37 -9.77 1.05
N ILE A 277 10.80 -9.59 -0.20
CA ILE A 277 10.18 -10.15 -1.41
C ILE A 277 9.94 -11.67 -1.30
N ARG A 278 10.87 -12.38 -0.66
CA ARG A 278 10.74 -13.83 -0.49
C ARG A 278 9.64 -14.19 0.50
N ALA A 279 9.56 -13.46 1.62
CA ALA A 279 8.52 -13.69 2.62
C ALA A 279 7.13 -13.37 2.08
N ASP A 280 6.97 -12.30 1.29
CA ASP A 280 5.73 -11.99 0.59
C ASP A 280 5.23 -13.19 -0.22
N TYR A 281 6.10 -13.78 -1.02
CA TYR A 281 5.74 -14.90 -1.89
C TYR A 281 5.50 -16.20 -1.11
N GLU A 282 6.42 -16.57 -0.20
CA GLU A 282 6.39 -17.88 0.47
C GLU A 282 5.37 -17.96 1.61
N THR A 283 5.05 -16.83 2.28
CA THR A 283 4.21 -16.84 3.49
C THR A 283 2.86 -16.17 3.29
N GLN A 284 2.76 -15.22 2.37
CA GLN A 284 1.53 -14.47 2.10
C GLN A 284 0.98 -14.71 0.69
N TYR A 285 1.69 -15.49 -0.13
CA TYR A 285 1.32 -15.78 -1.52
C TYR A 285 1.13 -14.50 -2.38
N ALA A 286 1.86 -13.45 -2.02
CA ALA A 286 1.86 -12.15 -2.67
C ALA A 286 2.95 -12.13 -3.75
N ASP A 287 2.54 -12.15 -5.03
CA ASP A 287 3.48 -12.12 -6.16
C ASP A 287 3.91 -10.68 -6.48
N VAL A 288 4.64 -10.10 -5.52
CA VAL A 288 5.15 -8.71 -5.66
C VAL A 288 6.09 -8.54 -6.85
N ARG A 289 6.73 -9.63 -7.32
CA ARG A 289 7.55 -9.60 -8.52
C ARG A 289 6.70 -9.31 -9.75
N LYS A 290 5.60 -10.03 -9.91
CA LYS A 290 4.63 -9.81 -10.98
C LYS A 290 4.02 -8.41 -10.88
N TRP A 291 3.55 -8.02 -9.70
CA TRP A 291 2.85 -6.75 -9.53
C TRP A 291 3.75 -5.53 -9.71
N GLY A 292 5.03 -5.63 -9.36
CA GLY A 292 6.01 -4.55 -9.51
C GLY A 292 6.65 -4.47 -10.89
N SER A 293 6.52 -5.52 -11.73
CA SER A 293 7.11 -5.55 -13.06
C SER A 293 6.11 -5.56 -14.22
N GLU A 294 4.85 -5.92 -13.96
CA GLU A 294 3.80 -5.96 -14.98
C GLU A 294 2.74 -4.88 -14.73
N SER A 295 2.26 -4.24 -15.78
CA SER A 295 1.15 -3.30 -15.69
C SER A 295 -0.18 -4.01 -15.37
N GLY A 296 -1.13 -3.29 -14.75
CA GLY A 296 -2.48 -3.79 -14.49
C GLY A 296 -2.70 -4.43 -13.11
N PHE A 297 -1.72 -4.30 -12.20
CA PHE A 297 -1.84 -4.71 -10.79
C PHE A 297 -1.77 -3.55 -9.82
N CYS A 298 -0.91 -2.57 -10.05
CA CYS A 298 -0.83 -1.34 -9.28
C CYS A 298 -0.18 -0.23 -10.10
N ASP A 299 -0.39 1.03 -9.68
CA ASP A 299 0.29 2.20 -10.22
C ASP A 299 1.61 2.48 -9.47
N TYR A 300 1.65 2.12 -8.19
CA TYR A 300 2.83 2.27 -7.36
C TYR A 300 2.93 1.15 -6.32
N ILE A 301 4.16 0.82 -5.93
CA ILE A 301 4.46 -0.17 -4.89
C ILE A 301 5.32 0.45 -3.80
N VAL A 302 4.96 0.19 -2.52
CA VAL A 302 5.60 0.79 -1.35
C VAL A 302 6.13 -0.30 -0.43
N PRO A 303 7.25 -0.98 -0.77
CA PRO A 303 7.81 -2.00 0.10
C PRO A 303 8.19 -1.41 1.46
N GLN A 304 7.79 -2.09 2.53
CA GLN A 304 8.09 -1.73 3.91
C GLN A 304 9.53 -2.13 4.26
N ILE A 305 10.52 -1.35 3.78
CA ILE A 305 11.95 -1.60 4.06
C ILE A 305 12.26 -1.08 5.47
N TYR A 306 11.70 -1.73 6.47
CA TYR A 306 11.81 -1.36 7.88
C TYR A 306 13.07 -1.94 8.53
N TYR A 307 14.20 -1.89 7.81
CA TYR A 307 15.49 -2.44 8.19
C TYR A 307 16.53 -1.35 8.38
N GLY A 308 17.47 -1.55 9.28
CA GLY A 308 18.66 -0.70 9.43
C GLY A 308 19.72 -1.02 8.35
N PHE A 309 20.75 -0.18 8.28
CA PHE A 309 21.87 -0.41 7.36
C PHE A 309 22.69 -1.64 7.75
N GLU A 310 22.75 -1.93 9.05
CA GLU A 310 23.55 -3.02 9.64
C GLU A 310 22.71 -4.29 9.91
N ASN A 311 21.42 -4.33 9.51
CA ASN A 311 20.59 -5.52 9.69
C ASN A 311 21.26 -6.74 9.05
N GLU A 312 21.46 -7.82 9.84
CA GLU A 312 22.29 -8.96 9.45
C GLU A 312 21.69 -9.78 8.29
N THR A 313 20.36 -9.79 8.15
CA THR A 313 19.65 -10.60 7.14
C THR A 313 19.12 -9.79 5.98
N MET A 314 18.67 -8.58 6.24
CA MET A 314 18.03 -7.68 5.29
C MET A 314 18.61 -6.26 5.41
N PRO A 315 19.90 -6.03 5.06
CA PRO A 315 20.48 -4.69 5.12
C PRO A 315 19.72 -3.72 4.21
N PHE A 316 19.46 -2.51 4.71
CA PHE A 316 18.65 -1.51 4.01
C PHE A 316 19.07 -1.29 2.55
N LEU A 317 20.37 -1.07 2.30
CA LEU A 317 20.84 -0.78 0.93
C LEU A 317 20.69 -1.99 -0.01
N THR A 318 20.95 -3.20 0.48
CA THR A 318 20.79 -4.41 -0.33
C THR A 318 19.32 -4.62 -0.69
N THR A 319 18.42 -4.44 0.28
CA THR A 319 16.98 -4.57 0.06
C THR A 319 16.47 -3.49 -0.90
N LEU A 320 16.93 -2.25 -0.77
CA LEU A 320 16.63 -1.16 -1.72
C LEU A 320 17.05 -1.53 -3.14
N GLU A 321 18.27 -2.06 -3.33
CA GLU A 321 18.74 -2.50 -4.64
C GLU A 321 17.91 -3.63 -5.25
N GLU A 322 17.41 -4.57 -4.43
CA GLU A 322 16.52 -5.65 -4.90
C GLU A 322 15.21 -5.10 -5.44
N TRP A 323 14.60 -4.15 -4.74
CA TRP A 323 13.36 -3.51 -5.18
C TRP A 323 13.54 -2.60 -6.40
N LEU A 324 14.66 -1.87 -6.47
CA LEU A 324 15.00 -1.08 -7.67
C LEU A 324 15.11 -1.97 -8.93
N LYS A 325 15.78 -3.11 -8.81
CA LYS A 325 15.89 -4.07 -9.95
C LYS A 325 14.55 -4.67 -10.34
N LEU A 326 13.64 -4.86 -9.38
CA LEU A 326 12.32 -5.44 -9.63
C LEU A 326 11.46 -4.51 -10.47
N THR A 327 11.58 -3.19 -10.27
CA THR A 327 10.74 -2.17 -10.92
C THR A 327 11.43 -1.43 -12.07
N ASP A 328 12.67 -1.75 -12.40
CA ASP A 328 13.55 -1.00 -13.32
C ASP A 328 12.95 -0.81 -14.73
N GLU A 329 12.31 -1.85 -15.28
CA GLU A 329 11.72 -1.83 -16.62
C GLU A 329 10.20 -1.68 -16.61
N SER A 330 9.60 -1.30 -15.45
CA SER A 330 8.14 -1.21 -15.30
C SER A 330 7.63 0.23 -15.27
N GLU A 331 6.32 0.38 -15.52
CA GLU A 331 5.60 1.65 -15.34
C GLU A 331 5.17 1.87 -13.87
N VAL A 332 5.41 0.89 -12.99
CA VAL A 332 5.03 0.94 -11.57
C VAL A 332 6.02 1.83 -10.82
N SER A 333 5.52 2.88 -10.17
CA SER A 333 6.36 3.76 -9.33
C SER A 333 6.81 3.05 -8.06
N LEU A 334 8.12 3.12 -7.76
CA LEU A 334 8.71 2.57 -6.55
C LEU A 334 8.84 3.64 -5.46
N ILE A 335 8.15 3.45 -4.34
CA ILE A 335 8.18 4.34 -3.19
C ILE A 335 8.67 3.55 -1.98
N ILE A 336 9.71 4.01 -1.29
CA ILE A 336 10.33 3.23 -0.22
C ILE A 336 9.69 3.53 1.13
N GLY A 337 9.09 2.52 1.76
CA GLY A 337 8.54 2.61 3.11
C GLY A 337 9.64 2.60 4.17
N LEU A 338 9.65 3.60 5.06
CA LEU A 338 10.65 3.82 6.09
C LEU A 338 10.01 3.82 7.49
N ALA A 339 10.67 3.17 8.45
CA ALA A 339 10.16 2.95 9.81
C ALA A 339 10.61 4.05 10.78
N ALA A 340 10.04 5.26 10.69
CA ALA A 340 10.35 6.33 11.62
C ALA A 340 10.02 5.97 13.09
N TYR A 341 9.03 5.12 13.33
CA TYR A 341 8.66 4.64 14.65
C TYR A 341 9.75 3.85 15.39
N LYS A 342 10.77 3.32 14.66
CA LYS A 342 11.89 2.57 15.25
C LYS A 342 12.96 3.48 15.90
N LEU A 343 12.97 4.78 15.60
CA LEU A 343 13.94 5.70 16.19
C LEU A 343 13.96 5.61 17.72
N GLY A 344 15.15 5.43 18.28
CA GLY A 344 15.36 5.30 19.72
C GLY A 344 14.90 3.97 20.33
N ARG A 345 14.60 2.95 19.52
CA ARG A 345 14.15 1.61 19.97
C ARG A 345 15.10 0.52 19.53
N GLU A 346 15.11 -0.57 20.29
CA GLU A 346 15.80 -1.81 19.92
C GLU A 346 15.08 -2.48 18.74
N ASP A 347 15.84 -3.01 17.78
CA ASP A 347 15.34 -3.87 16.72
C ASP A 347 15.82 -5.30 16.92
N LYS A 348 15.09 -6.06 17.71
CA LYS A 348 15.41 -7.46 18.07
C LYS A 348 15.49 -8.42 16.88
N TRP A 349 15.01 -7.99 15.72
CA TRP A 349 15.01 -8.79 14.49
C TRP A 349 16.18 -8.45 13.56
N ALA A 350 17.01 -7.45 13.94
CA ALA A 350 18.12 -6.99 13.13
C ALA A 350 19.36 -7.88 13.21
N GLY A 351 19.40 -8.82 14.17
CA GLY A 351 20.61 -9.57 14.55
C GLY A 351 21.37 -8.89 15.69
N SER A 352 22.21 -9.64 16.38
CA SER A 352 22.84 -9.20 17.64
C SER A 352 23.79 -8.01 17.49
N SER A 353 24.39 -7.84 16.31
CA SER A 353 25.29 -6.72 16.02
C SER A 353 24.56 -5.42 15.68
N ALA A 354 23.32 -5.53 15.19
CA ALA A 354 22.51 -4.42 14.67
C ALA A 354 21.30 -4.04 15.55
N GLU A 355 21.07 -4.77 16.64
CA GLU A 355 19.90 -4.58 17.53
C GLU A 355 19.77 -3.13 18.05
N LEU A 356 20.89 -2.47 18.29
CA LEU A 356 20.94 -1.11 18.84
C LEU A 356 21.16 -0.02 17.79
N GLU A 357 21.18 -0.33 16.51
CA GLU A 357 21.47 0.64 15.44
C GLU A 357 20.53 1.86 15.51
N TRP A 358 19.23 1.65 15.67
CA TRP A 358 18.22 2.70 15.75
C TRP A 358 18.29 3.58 17.01
N ILE A 359 18.98 3.11 18.05
CA ILE A 359 19.30 3.89 19.26
C ILE A 359 20.58 4.69 19.06
N ASN A 360 21.58 4.03 18.49
CA ASN A 360 22.95 4.59 18.36
C ASN A 360 23.06 5.61 17.20
N ASP A 361 22.18 5.50 16.20
CA ASP A 361 22.16 6.41 15.05
C ASP A 361 20.83 7.18 14.97
N PRO A 362 20.69 8.30 15.67
CA PRO A 362 19.47 9.12 15.63
C PRO A 362 19.21 9.76 14.26
N ASP A 363 20.19 9.74 13.35
CA ASP A 363 20.09 10.29 11.99
C ASP A 363 19.79 9.23 10.92
N ILE A 364 19.52 7.98 11.32
CA ILE A 364 19.35 6.85 10.41
C ILE A 364 18.25 7.09 9.36
N ILE A 365 17.11 7.67 9.74
CA ILE A 365 16.03 7.99 8.79
C ILE A 365 16.47 9.00 7.74
N ASN A 366 17.18 10.08 8.13
CA ASN A 366 17.70 11.06 7.16
C ASN A 366 18.71 10.42 6.20
N LYS A 367 19.52 9.50 6.69
CA LYS A 367 20.47 8.75 5.85
C LYS A 367 19.73 7.83 4.87
N GLN A 368 18.65 7.17 5.31
CA GLN A 368 17.78 6.35 4.45
C GLN A 368 17.10 7.22 3.40
N ILE A 369 16.50 8.36 3.78
CA ILE A 369 15.89 9.32 2.83
C ILE A 369 16.94 9.80 1.81
N ALA A 370 18.16 10.11 2.25
CA ALA A 370 19.23 10.51 1.35
C ALA A 370 19.62 9.41 0.36
N ALA A 371 19.68 8.15 0.80
CA ALA A 371 19.96 7.01 -0.06
C ALA A 371 18.84 6.79 -1.10
N VAL A 372 17.57 6.85 -0.67
CA VAL A 372 16.40 6.76 -1.57
C VAL A 372 16.38 7.91 -2.57
N THR A 373 16.62 9.14 -2.12
CA THR A 373 16.65 10.33 -2.99
C THR A 373 17.78 10.28 -4.04
N ALA A 374 18.89 9.62 -3.69
CA ALA A 374 20.02 9.43 -4.60
C ALA A 374 19.84 8.23 -5.55
N SER A 375 18.82 7.42 -5.35
CA SER A 375 18.47 6.27 -6.19
C SER A 375 17.44 6.64 -7.28
N GLU A 376 17.00 5.66 -8.05
CA GLU A 376 15.97 5.79 -9.07
C GLU A 376 14.54 5.58 -8.53
N ALA A 377 14.37 5.48 -7.21
CA ALA A 377 13.05 5.40 -6.59
C ALA A 377 12.25 6.70 -6.79
N ASP A 378 10.94 6.56 -6.94
CA ASP A 378 10.00 7.67 -7.19
C ASP A 378 9.56 8.38 -5.90
N GLY A 379 10.06 7.95 -4.75
CA GLY A 379 9.77 8.59 -3.48
C GLY A 379 10.01 7.71 -2.27
N TYR A 380 9.52 8.20 -1.13
CA TYR A 380 9.53 7.44 0.13
C TYR A 380 8.26 7.73 0.93
N ALA A 381 7.97 6.85 1.89
CA ALA A 381 6.85 7.03 2.81
C ALA A 381 7.28 6.73 4.25
N LEU A 382 6.79 7.51 5.21
CA LEU A 382 7.17 7.44 6.61
C LEU A 382 6.07 6.81 7.45
N TYR A 383 6.42 5.80 8.25
CA TYR A 383 5.55 5.21 9.25
C TYR A 383 6.06 5.59 10.65
N TYR A 384 5.26 6.41 11.37
CA TYR A 384 5.59 6.96 12.69
C TYR A 384 5.07 6.13 13.86
#